data_049a7a3da29bf37128c22a88d6279818
#
_entry.id   049a7a3da29bf37128c22a88d6279818
#
_cell.length_a   1.000
_cell.length_b   1.000
_cell.length_c   1.000
_cell.angle_alpha   90.00
_cell.angle_beta   90.00
_cell.angle_gamma   90.00
#
_symmetry.space_group_name_H-M   'P 1'
#
loop_
_entity.id
_entity.type
_entity.pdbx_description
1 polymer ?
#
loop_
_entity_poly.entity_id
_entity_poly.type
_entity_poly.pdbx_seq_one_letter_code
_entity_poly.pdbx_strand_id
1 'polypeptide(L)'
;MTQLISLTCGQLTLVLAPALGGAIAALRWRENDILRPLPESGEQRANLSGCFPLVPYSNRIARGRFHFQGQEVVLEKNFGDHPHPLHGNGWLSTWEK
;
A
#
# COMPACT_ATOMS: atom_id res chain seq x y z
N MET A 1 13.20 10.78 4.91
CA MET A 1 12.82 10.00 6.11
C MET A 1 11.31 9.80 6.14
N THR A 2 10.86 8.59 6.35
CA THR A 2 9.43 8.28 6.38
C THR A 2 8.85 8.63 7.76
N GLN A 3 7.82 9.47 7.77
CA GLN A 3 7.10 9.80 8.98
C GLN A 3 6.07 8.73 9.28
N LEU A 4 6.11 8.20 10.49
CA LEU A 4 5.20 7.16 10.94
C LEU A 4 4.20 7.72 11.94
N ILE A 5 3.01 7.10 11.98
CA ILE A 5 1.98 7.44 12.97
C ILE A 5 1.74 6.22 13.84
N SER A 6 1.93 6.37 15.14
CA SER A 6 1.67 5.30 16.11
C SER A 6 0.38 5.53 16.86
N LEU A 7 -0.42 4.50 16.95
CA LEU A 7 -1.66 4.47 17.71
C LEU A 7 -1.63 3.29 18.67
N THR A 8 -2.05 3.50 19.91
CA THR A 8 -2.06 2.44 20.91
C THR A 8 -3.43 2.33 21.56
N CYS A 9 -3.82 1.11 21.85
CA CYS A 9 -5.04 0.82 22.61
C CYS A 9 -4.74 -0.39 23.49
N GLY A 10 -4.56 -0.15 24.81
CA GLY A 10 -4.14 -1.20 25.72
C GLY A 10 -2.80 -1.79 25.31
N GLN A 11 -2.77 -3.08 25.05
CA GLN A 11 -1.57 -3.80 24.64
C GLN A 11 -1.38 -3.82 23.11
N LEU A 12 -2.30 -3.22 22.37
CA LEU A 12 -2.27 -3.24 20.93
C LEU A 12 -1.60 -1.97 20.41
N THR A 13 -0.65 -2.12 19.48
CA THR A 13 0.04 -1.01 18.82
C THR A 13 -0.11 -1.13 17.32
N LEU A 14 -0.54 -0.04 16.70
CA LEU A 14 -0.65 0.07 15.24
C LEU A 14 0.27 1.20 14.79
N VAL A 15 1.14 0.92 13.82
CA VAL A 15 2.00 1.93 13.21
C VAL A 15 1.65 2.05 11.73
N LEU A 16 1.34 3.26 11.31
CA LEU A 16 0.96 3.56 9.93
C LEU A 16 2.09 4.31 9.23
N ALA A 17 2.24 4.08 7.92
CA ALA A 17 3.23 4.73 7.08
C ALA A 17 2.52 5.49 5.95
N PRO A 18 2.03 6.73 6.21
CA PRO A 18 1.29 7.48 5.18
C PRO A 18 2.10 7.72 3.91
N ALA A 19 3.40 7.99 4.03
CA ALA A 19 4.25 8.24 2.86
C ALA A 19 4.50 7.01 2.02
N LEU A 20 4.17 5.82 2.51
CA LEU A 20 4.36 4.55 1.81
C LEU A 20 3.01 3.92 1.49
N GLY A 21 2.19 4.66 0.75
CA GLY A 21 0.90 4.16 0.29
C GLY A 21 -0.10 3.89 1.38
N GLY A 22 0.04 4.53 2.55
CA GLY A 22 -0.84 4.29 3.68
C GLY A 22 -0.68 2.91 4.29
N ALA A 23 0.45 2.24 4.06
CA ALA A 23 0.68 0.88 4.53
C ALA A 23 0.69 0.79 6.05
N ILE A 24 0.35 -0.37 6.57
CA ILE A 24 0.54 -0.69 7.97
C ILE A 24 2.01 -1.07 8.15
N ALA A 25 2.77 -0.22 8.87
CA ALA A 25 4.17 -0.49 9.14
C ALA A 25 4.34 -1.58 10.18
N ALA A 26 3.45 -1.65 11.15
CA ALA A 26 3.45 -2.68 12.18
C ALA A 26 2.09 -2.78 12.86
N LEU A 27 1.72 -3.98 13.24
CA LEU A 27 0.56 -4.22 14.12
C LEU A 27 1.02 -5.28 15.12
N ARG A 28 1.03 -4.91 16.41
CA ARG A 28 1.58 -5.75 17.48
C ARG A 28 0.59 -5.90 18.62
N TRP A 29 0.59 -7.07 19.21
CA TRP A 29 0.00 -7.30 20.53
C TRP A 29 1.15 -7.53 21.49
N ARG A 30 1.34 -6.59 22.42
CA ARG A 30 2.53 -6.54 23.27
C ARG A 30 3.78 -6.48 22.39
N GLU A 31 4.67 -7.45 22.44
CA GLU A 31 5.90 -7.50 21.66
C GLU A 31 5.78 -8.40 20.41
N ASN A 32 4.59 -8.98 20.17
CA ASN A 32 4.40 -9.96 19.11
C ASN A 32 3.77 -9.31 17.88
N ASP A 33 4.37 -9.54 16.73
CA ASP A 33 3.81 -9.08 15.46
C ASP A 33 2.55 -9.86 15.13
N ILE A 34 1.45 -9.14 14.86
CA ILE A 34 0.21 -9.72 14.34
C ILE A 34 0.28 -9.79 12.83
N LEU A 35 0.81 -8.74 12.20
CA LEU A 35 1.05 -8.67 10.76
C LEU A 35 2.55 -8.55 10.52
N ARG A 36 3.01 -9.05 9.37
CA ARG A 36 4.40 -8.85 8.98
C ARG A 36 4.68 -7.34 8.89
N PRO A 37 5.66 -6.82 9.64
CA PRO A 37 5.97 -5.39 9.60
C PRO A 37 6.73 -5.01 8.34
N LEU A 38 6.80 -3.70 8.06
CA LEU A 38 7.73 -3.20 7.07
C LEU A 38 9.16 -3.50 7.52
N PRO A 39 10.08 -3.72 6.56
CA PRO A 39 11.49 -3.89 6.92
C PRO A 39 12.03 -2.68 7.68
N GLU A 40 12.86 -2.92 8.68
CA GLU A 40 13.46 -1.84 9.47
C GLU A 40 14.55 -1.10 8.69
N SER A 41 15.12 -1.75 7.69
CA SER A 41 16.19 -1.17 6.87
C SER A 41 16.08 -1.67 5.46
N GLY A 42 16.78 -1.01 4.53
CA GLY A 42 16.77 -1.36 3.13
C GLY A 42 15.60 -0.71 2.40
N GLU A 43 15.12 -1.40 1.39
CA GLU A 43 14.04 -0.87 0.56
C GLU A 43 12.74 -0.73 1.31
N GLN A 44 12.06 0.41 1.11
CA GLN A 44 10.81 0.73 1.77
C GLN A 44 9.73 0.94 0.70
N ARG A 45 8.80 0.00 0.61
CA ARG A 45 7.65 0.07 -0.31
C ARG A 45 6.43 -0.51 0.37
N ALA A 46 5.25 -0.02 -0.02
CA ALA A 46 3.99 -0.49 0.56
C ALA A 46 3.84 -2.00 0.47
N ASN A 47 4.19 -2.58 -0.68
CA ASN A 47 3.99 -4.02 -0.90
C ASN A 47 4.98 -4.91 -0.12
N LEU A 48 5.88 -4.32 0.65
CA LEU A 48 6.72 -5.06 1.59
C LEU A 48 6.06 -5.18 2.97
N SER A 49 4.95 -4.47 3.18
CA SER A 49 4.14 -4.60 4.39
C SER A 49 3.23 -5.82 4.31
N GLY A 50 2.81 -6.32 5.46
CA GLY A 50 1.82 -7.37 5.53
C GLY A 50 0.40 -6.91 5.20
N CYS A 51 0.17 -5.59 5.15
CA CYS A 51 -1.15 -5.03 4.85
C CYS A 51 -1.01 -3.61 4.32
N PHE A 52 -1.56 -3.35 3.16
CA PHE A 52 -1.57 -2.01 2.57
C PHE A 52 -2.83 -1.81 1.72
N PRO A 53 -3.30 -0.57 1.56
CA PRO A 53 -4.53 -0.30 0.81
C PRO A 53 -4.38 -0.59 -0.68
N LEU A 54 -5.43 -1.13 -1.28
CA LEU A 54 -5.52 -1.39 -2.70
C LEU A 54 -6.64 -0.53 -3.27
N VAL A 55 -6.29 0.69 -3.69
CA VAL A 55 -7.26 1.66 -4.20
C VAL A 55 -6.71 2.39 -5.41
N PRO A 56 -7.57 2.73 -6.39
CA PRO A 56 -9.01 2.54 -6.40
C PRO A 56 -9.48 1.15 -6.80
N TYR A 57 -8.55 0.22 -7.10
CA TYR A 57 -8.93 -1.15 -7.42
C TYR A 57 -7.92 -2.13 -6.84
N SER A 58 -8.30 -3.40 -6.82
CA SER A 58 -7.48 -4.51 -6.37
C SER A 58 -7.09 -5.37 -7.57
N ASN A 59 -5.88 -5.96 -7.52
CA ASN A 59 -5.37 -6.86 -8.54
C ASN A 59 -5.05 -6.13 -9.86
N ARG A 60 -5.13 -6.80 -10.99
CA ARG A 60 -4.66 -6.29 -12.27
C ARG A 60 -5.80 -5.94 -13.22
N ILE A 61 -5.56 -4.93 -14.07
CA ILE A 61 -6.43 -4.62 -15.19
C ILE A 61 -5.68 -4.99 -16.46
N ALA A 62 -6.27 -5.89 -17.25
CA ALA A 62 -5.61 -6.43 -18.42
C ALA A 62 -5.13 -5.32 -19.34
N ARG A 63 -3.82 -5.26 -19.56
CA ARG A 63 -3.12 -4.29 -20.40
C ARG A 63 -3.41 -2.83 -20.05
N GLY A 64 -4.04 -2.58 -18.89
CA GLY A 64 -4.39 -1.23 -18.48
C GLY A 64 -5.45 -0.56 -19.31
N ARG A 65 -6.31 -1.32 -19.96
CA ARG A 65 -7.33 -0.75 -20.85
C ARG A 65 -8.70 -1.34 -20.57
N PHE A 66 -9.70 -0.45 -20.56
CA PHE A 66 -11.10 -0.86 -20.49
C PHE A 66 -11.98 0.27 -20.98
N HIS A 67 -13.24 -0.03 -21.24
CA HIS A 67 -14.22 0.97 -21.63
C HIS A 67 -15.22 1.19 -20.50
N PHE A 68 -15.55 2.44 -20.27
CA PHE A 68 -16.54 2.80 -19.28
C PHE A 68 -17.35 3.98 -19.80
N GLN A 69 -18.67 3.80 -19.85
CA GLN A 69 -19.61 4.83 -20.34
C GLN A 69 -19.23 5.37 -21.72
N GLY A 70 -18.83 4.48 -22.60
CA GLY A 70 -18.49 4.83 -23.98
C GLY A 70 -17.10 5.43 -24.17
N GLN A 71 -16.31 5.52 -23.11
CA GLN A 71 -14.96 6.06 -23.20
C GLN A 71 -13.92 5.01 -22.87
N GLU A 72 -12.82 5.04 -23.62
CA GLU A 72 -11.68 4.19 -23.31
C GLU A 72 -10.88 4.79 -22.17
N VAL A 73 -10.63 3.98 -21.13
CA VAL A 73 -9.75 4.33 -20.02
C VAL A 73 -8.43 3.62 -20.22
N VAL A 74 -7.33 4.37 -20.19
CA VAL A 74 -5.99 3.83 -20.35
C VAL A 74 -5.19 4.14 -19.10
N LEU A 75 -4.62 3.10 -18.49
CA LEU A 75 -3.82 3.20 -17.27
C LEU A 75 -2.37 2.86 -17.57
N GLU A 76 -1.46 3.56 -16.94
CA GLU A 76 -0.04 3.30 -17.09
C GLU A 76 0.41 2.11 -16.24
N LYS A 77 1.49 1.45 -16.69
CA LYS A 77 2.14 0.41 -15.92
C LYS A 77 2.62 0.99 -14.59
N ASN A 78 2.50 0.22 -13.53
CA ASN A 78 2.91 0.69 -12.21
C ASN A 78 3.63 -0.38 -11.38
N PHE A 79 4.06 -1.46 -12.02
CA PHE A 79 4.80 -2.51 -11.33
C PHE A 79 5.90 -3.01 -12.26
N GLY A 80 7.01 -2.25 -12.32
CA GLY A 80 8.13 -2.54 -13.20
C GLY A 80 7.70 -2.64 -14.66
N ASP A 81 8.17 -3.65 -15.36
CA ASP A 81 7.83 -3.89 -16.75
C ASP A 81 6.56 -4.71 -16.93
N HIS A 82 5.86 -5.01 -15.85
CA HIS A 82 4.65 -5.81 -15.92
C HIS A 82 3.58 -5.09 -16.75
N PRO A 83 2.99 -5.77 -17.78
CA PRO A 83 2.08 -5.09 -18.69
C PRO A 83 0.72 -4.74 -18.10
N HIS A 84 0.38 -5.32 -16.95
CA HIS A 84 -0.92 -5.14 -16.32
C HIS A 84 -0.80 -4.28 -15.08
N PRO A 85 -1.38 -3.06 -15.05
CA PRO A 85 -1.35 -2.22 -13.86
C PRO A 85 -1.94 -2.92 -12.65
N LEU A 86 -1.35 -2.65 -11.47
CA LEU A 86 -1.62 -3.39 -10.25
C LEU A 86 -2.16 -2.46 -9.16
N HIS A 87 -3.30 -2.82 -8.57
CA HIS A 87 -3.81 -2.22 -7.32
C HIS A 87 -4.04 -0.71 -7.34
N GLY A 88 -4.24 -0.08 -8.50
CA GLY A 88 -4.40 1.36 -8.56
C GLY A 88 -3.14 2.12 -8.18
N ASN A 89 -3.30 3.35 -7.73
CA ASN A 89 -2.17 4.23 -7.41
C ASN A 89 -2.03 4.56 -5.92
N GLY A 90 -2.96 4.12 -5.09
CA GLY A 90 -2.92 4.44 -3.66
C GLY A 90 -1.68 3.91 -2.97
N TRP A 91 -1.28 2.69 -3.29
CA TRP A 91 -0.11 2.06 -2.66
C TRP A 91 1.21 2.71 -3.05
N LEU A 92 1.20 3.52 -4.11
CA LEU A 92 2.37 4.24 -4.60
C LEU A 92 2.35 5.71 -4.21
N SER A 93 1.33 6.13 -3.49
CA SER A 93 1.09 7.55 -3.19
C SER A 93 1.44 7.86 -1.75
N THR A 94 1.72 9.14 -1.48
CA THR A 94 1.78 9.65 -0.13
C THR A 94 0.37 10.00 0.32
N TRP A 95 -0.03 9.48 1.47
CA TRP A 95 -1.34 9.75 2.07
C TRP A 95 -1.21 10.85 3.11
N GLU A 96 -2.20 11.69 3.16
CA GLU A 96 -2.27 12.73 4.17
C GLU A 96 -3.10 12.26 5.37
N LYS A 97 -2.70 12.75 6.54
CA LYS A 97 -3.38 12.45 7.79
C LYS A 97 -4.62 13.33 7.94
#